data_f1b9c74530f289cffbf78b2106258261
#
_entry.id   f1b9c74530f289cffbf78b2106258261
#
_cell.length_a   1.000
_cell.length_b   1.000
_cell.length_c   1.000
_cell.angle_alpha   90.00
_cell.angle_beta   90.00
_cell.angle_gamma   90.00
#
_symmetry.space_group_name_H-M   'P 1'
#
loop_
_entity.id
_entity.type
_entity.pdbx_description
1 polymer ?
#
loop_
_entity_poly.entity_id
_entity_poly.type
_entity_poly.pdbx_seq_one_letter_code
_entity_poly.pdbx_strand_id
1 'polypeptide(L)'
;MVYYNKVKVYWGPEMHINEAWDAENIINETGLYFITRRYIRNGEEKKSPLYVGVTTRSFYKRLKEHFRDNTKWTQAYGRKYISFGTISVNSPYKYNMFDLLTEIETQIIQDLDKDYPNELINRQQKSTHEDKYNLFIKHFNNTWLEDY
;
A
#
# COMPACT_ATOMS: atom_id res chain seq x y z
N MET A 1 -22.08 -15.74 -15.87
CA MET A 1 -21.57 -15.76 -14.48
C MET A 1 -20.21 -15.08 -14.43
N VAL A 2 -20.07 -14.11 -13.56
CA VAL A 2 -18.79 -13.41 -13.38
C VAL A 2 -18.02 -14.09 -12.24
N TYR A 3 -16.80 -14.51 -12.55
CA TYR A 3 -15.93 -15.12 -11.55
C TYR A 3 -14.98 -14.05 -10.99
N TYR A 4 -14.99 -13.92 -9.69
CA TYR A 4 -14.06 -13.02 -8.99
C TYR A 4 -12.92 -13.83 -8.37
N ASN A 5 -11.72 -13.33 -8.50
CA ASN A 5 -10.56 -13.86 -7.82
C ASN A 5 -10.48 -13.23 -6.43
N LYS A 6 -10.60 -14.05 -5.40
CA LYS A 6 -10.57 -13.56 -4.03
C LYS A 6 -9.14 -13.41 -3.55
N VAL A 7 -8.84 -12.24 -3.05
CA VAL A 7 -7.53 -11.91 -2.50
C VAL A 7 -7.71 -11.42 -1.07
N LYS A 8 -6.91 -11.94 -0.16
CA LYS A 8 -6.81 -11.45 1.20
C LYS A 8 -5.49 -10.72 1.37
N VAL A 9 -5.55 -9.53 1.93
CA VAL A 9 -4.36 -8.76 2.26
C VAL A 9 -4.27 -8.68 3.79
N TYR A 10 -3.20 -9.20 4.33
CA TYR A 10 -2.92 -9.17 5.76
C TYR A 10 -1.90 -8.07 6.04
N TRP A 11 -2.36 -7.03 6.72
CA TRP A 11 -1.53 -5.89 7.05
C TRP A 11 -0.88 -6.05 8.41
N GLY A 12 0.41 -5.76 8.47
CA GLY A 12 1.11 -5.64 9.74
C GLY A 12 0.75 -4.35 10.45
N PRO A 13 1.23 -4.16 11.67
CA PRO A 13 0.96 -2.94 12.42
C PRO A 13 1.57 -1.72 11.74
N GLU A 14 0.89 -0.58 11.88
CA GLU A 14 1.46 0.69 11.46
C GLU A 14 2.62 1.04 12.39
N MET A 15 3.78 1.32 11.82
CA MET A 15 4.98 1.65 12.58
C MET A 15 5.65 2.90 12.02
N HIS A 16 6.35 3.64 12.87
CA HIS A 16 7.14 4.78 12.39
C HIS A 16 8.16 4.29 11.37
N ILE A 17 8.38 5.10 10.32
CA ILE A 17 9.25 4.68 9.22
C ILE A 17 10.66 4.27 9.69
N ASN A 18 11.17 4.89 10.74
CA ASN A 18 12.48 4.54 11.30
C ASN A 18 12.48 3.16 11.98
N GLU A 19 11.33 2.70 12.48
CA GLU A 19 11.20 1.38 13.11
C GLU A 19 11.15 0.26 12.06
N ALA A 20 10.76 0.59 10.84
CA ALA A 20 10.65 -0.40 9.78
C ALA A 20 11.98 -1.09 9.47
N TRP A 21 13.10 -0.40 9.71
CA TRP A 21 14.42 -0.98 9.48
C TRP A 21 14.76 -2.11 10.44
N ASP A 22 14.12 -2.16 11.60
CA ASP A 22 14.33 -3.16 12.64
C ASP A 22 13.31 -4.30 12.59
N ALA A 23 12.32 -4.24 11.71
CA ALA A 23 11.29 -5.26 11.57
C ALA A 23 11.75 -6.37 10.63
N GLU A 24 12.73 -7.16 11.05
CA GLU A 24 13.42 -8.14 10.21
C GLU A 24 12.50 -9.12 9.46
N ASN A 25 11.48 -9.63 10.14
CA ASN A 25 10.59 -10.63 9.55
C ASN A 25 9.72 -10.08 8.44
N ILE A 26 9.29 -8.82 8.56
CA ILE A 26 8.40 -8.17 7.62
C ILE A 26 9.19 -7.53 6.49
N ILE A 27 10.31 -6.91 6.83
CA ILE A 27 11.08 -6.08 5.90
C ILE A 27 11.71 -6.89 4.76
N ASN A 28 11.87 -8.20 4.93
CA ASN A 28 12.42 -9.09 3.91
C ASN A 28 11.36 -9.78 3.06
N GLU A 29 10.07 -9.50 3.31
CA GLU A 29 8.98 -10.07 2.53
C GLU A 29 8.67 -9.23 1.30
N THR A 30 7.89 -9.81 0.38
CA THR A 30 7.35 -9.13 -0.80
C THR A 30 5.86 -8.85 -0.61
N GLY A 31 5.34 -7.87 -1.31
CA GLY A 31 3.92 -7.54 -1.27
C GLY A 31 3.65 -6.06 -1.40
N LEU A 32 2.77 -5.56 -0.55
CA LEU A 32 2.30 -4.18 -0.55
C LEU A 32 2.89 -3.41 0.63
N TYR A 33 3.08 -2.11 0.44
CA TYR A 33 3.36 -1.22 1.55
C TYR A 33 2.49 0.03 1.43
N PHE A 34 2.10 0.55 2.59
CA PHE A 34 1.18 1.67 2.71
C PHE A 34 1.80 2.70 3.63
N ILE A 35 2.03 3.89 3.10
CA ILE A 35 2.64 5.00 3.83
C ILE A 35 1.54 5.98 4.20
N THR A 36 1.49 6.32 5.49
CA THR A 36 0.63 7.37 6.02
C THR A 36 1.48 8.45 6.63
N ARG A 37 0.90 9.62 6.83
CA ARG A 37 1.58 10.71 7.52
C ARG A 37 0.69 11.29 8.60
N ARG A 38 1.33 11.83 9.63
CA ARG A 38 0.69 12.61 10.69
C ARG A 38 1.38 13.95 10.78
N TYR A 39 0.58 15.00 10.84
CA TYR A 39 1.09 16.38 10.91
C TYR A 39 0.13 17.22 11.74
N ILE A 40 0.63 18.36 12.21
CA ILE A 40 -0.18 19.29 12.99
C ILE A 40 -0.52 20.48 12.09
N ARG A 41 -1.81 20.81 12.04
CA ARG A 41 -2.31 21.96 11.31
C ARG A 41 -3.34 22.68 12.18
N ASN A 42 -3.13 23.99 12.39
CA ASN A 42 -3.99 24.81 13.24
C ASN A 42 -4.19 24.22 14.64
N GLY A 43 -3.14 23.65 15.23
CA GLY A 43 -3.18 23.04 16.54
C GLY A 43 -3.81 21.66 16.61
N GLU A 44 -4.28 21.10 15.51
CA GLU A 44 -4.90 19.78 15.44
C GLU A 44 -4.02 18.77 14.72
N GLU A 45 -3.97 17.54 15.25
CA GLU A 45 -3.30 16.45 14.57
C GLU A 45 -4.16 15.95 13.41
N LYS A 46 -3.55 15.91 12.23
CA LYS A 46 -4.17 15.38 11.01
C LYS A 46 -3.46 14.12 10.58
N LYS A 47 -4.21 13.20 10.00
CA LYS A 47 -3.70 11.95 9.44
C LYS A 47 -4.17 11.86 8.00
N SER A 48 -3.28 11.45 7.12
CA SER A 48 -3.67 11.23 5.72
C SER A 48 -2.89 10.07 5.11
N PRO A 49 -3.48 9.38 4.12
CA PRO A 49 -2.72 8.43 3.31
C PRO A 49 -1.76 9.21 2.43
N LEU A 50 -0.58 8.67 2.22
CA LEU A 50 0.46 9.36 1.47
C LEU A 50 0.88 8.62 0.21
N TYR A 51 1.06 7.30 0.31
CA TYR A 51 1.59 6.52 -0.78
C TYR A 51 1.26 5.04 -0.61
N VAL A 52 0.92 4.38 -1.70
CA VAL A 52 0.77 2.91 -1.75
C VAL A 52 1.75 2.37 -2.76
N GLY A 53 2.48 1.35 -2.41
CA GLY A 53 3.46 0.77 -3.31
C GLY A 53 3.47 -0.75 -3.26
N VAL A 54 4.16 -1.33 -4.25
CA VAL A 54 4.32 -2.78 -4.37
C VAL A 54 5.78 -3.12 -4.60
N THR A 55 6.16 -4.33 -4.21
CA THR A 55 7.45 -4.88 -4.56
C THR A 55 7.37 -6.39 -4.68
N THR A 56 8.04 -6.93 -5.67
CA THR A 56 8.28 -8.36 -5.83
C THR A 56 9.65 -8.77 -5.28
N ARG A 57 10.39 -7.79 -4.79
CA ARG A 57 11.64 -7.98 -4.04
C ARG A 57 11.32 -7.79 -2.55
N SER A 58 12.30 -7.68 -1.69
CA SER A 58 12.02 -7.42 -0.28
C SER A 58 11.61 -5.96 -0.05
N PHE A 59 10.76 -5.73 0.94
CA PHE A 59 10.41 -4.37 1.37
C PHE A 59 11.66 -3.56 1.74
N TYR A 60 12.65 -4.22 2.35
CA TYR A 60 13.90 -3.57 2.72
C TYR A 60 14.61 -2.96 1.52
N LYS A 61 14.75 -3.72 0.44
CA LYS A 61 15.39 -3.23 -0.78
C LYS A 61 14.61 -2.07 -1.38
N ARG A 62 13.29 -2.16 -1.39
CA ARG A 62 12.44 -1.12 -1.95
C ARG A 62 12.50 0.16 -1.13
N LEU A 63 12.51 0.06 0.20
CA LEU A 63 12.67 1.22 1.07
C LEU A 63 14.02 1.90 0.87
N LYS A 64 15.09 1.12 0.76
CA LYS A 64 16.42 1.68 0.48
C LYS A 64 16.44 2.47 -0.82
N GLU A 65 15.81 1.96 -1.86
CA GLU A 65 15.70 2.66 -3.15
C GLU A 65 14.97 3.99 -3.00
N HIS A 66 13.85 4.02 -2.29
CA HIS A 66 13.10 5.25 -2.06
C HIS A 66 13.93 6.31 -1.35
N PHE A 67 14.63 5.94 -0.29
CA PHE A 67 15.47 6.90 0.44
C PHE A 67 16.69 7.34 -0.37
N ARG A 68 17.33 6.40 -1.08
CA ARG A 68 18.47 6.73 -1.95
C ARG A 68 18.09 7.73 -3.04
N ASP A 69 16.92 7.51 -3.66
CA ASP A 69 16.48 8.28 -4.84
C ASP A 69 15.64 9.51 -4.45
N ASN A 70 15.46 9.75 -3.15
CA ASN A 70 14.68 10.89 -2.63
C ASN A 70 13.30 11.02 -3.29
N THR A 71 12.58 9.91 -3.32
CA THR A 71 11.25 9.90 -3.94
C THR A 71 10.28 10.83 -3.19
N LYS A 72 9.22 11.25 -3.85
CA LYS A 72 8.33 12.32 -3.35
C LYS A 72 7.79 12.07 -1.95
N TRP A 73 7.41 10.82 -1.62
CA TRP A 73 6.84 10.56 -0.30
C TRP A 73 7.87 10.69 0.82
N THR A 74 9.16 10.40 0.55
CA THR A 74 10.19 10.53 1.58
C THR A 74 10.44 11.98 1.96
N GLN A 75 10.13 12.91 1.08
CA GLN A 75 10.33 14.35 1.27
C GLN A 75 9.05 15.07 1.75
N ALA A 76 7.92 14.39 1.78
CA ALA A 76 6.67 15.00 2.19
C ALA A 76 6.71 15.43 3.66
N TYR A 77 6.02 16.52 3.96
CA TYR A 77 5.93 17.06 5.31
C TYR A 77 5.18 16.09 6.24
N GLY A 78 5.63 16.03 7.49
CA GLY A 78 4.97 15.25 8.53
C GLY A 78 5.75 14.00 8.92
N ARG A 79 5.32 13.37 10.02
CA ARG A 79 5.86 12.09 10.45
C ARG A 79 5.27 10.97 9.61
N LYS A 80 6.11 10.07 9.15
CA LYS A 80 5.69 9.01 8.25
C LYS A 80 5.63 7.68 8.99
N TYR A 81 4.57 6.94 8.68
CA TYR A 81 4.32 5.61 9.21
C TYR A 81 4.12 4.65 8.05
N ILE A 82 4.45 3.39 8.25
CA ILE A 82 4.36 2.37 7.23
C ILE A 82 3.70 1.12 7.77
N SER A 83 2.86 0.50 6.93
CA SER A 83 2.33 -0.84 7.14
C SER A 83 2.73 -1.70 5.95
N PHE A 84 3.08 -2.95 6.22
CA PHE A 84 3.40 -3.92 5.18
C PHE A 84 2.24 -4.90 5.03
N GLY A 85 1.86 -5.17 3.78
CA GLY A 85 0.77 -6.08 3.46
C GLY A 85 1.26 -7.29 2.68
N THR A 86 0.91 -8.48 3.16
CA THR A 86 1.16 -9.73 2.45
C THR A 86 -0.15 -10.26 1.90
N ILE A 87 -0.11 -10.94 0.76
CA ILE A 87 -1.31 -11.39 0.09
C ILE A 87 -1.46 -12.91 0.16
N SER A 88 -2.73 -13.35 0.17
CA SER A 88 -3.11 -14.74 0.02
C SER A 88 -4.19 -14.83 -1.05
N VAL A 89 -3.96 -15.69 -2.03
CA VAL A 89 -4.89 -15.90 -3.15
C VAL A 89 -5.33 -17.36 -3.13
N ASN A 90 -6.64 -17.56 -3.15
CA ASN A 90 -7.21 -18.92 -3.09
C ASN A 90 -7.68 -19.43 -4.47
N SER A 91 -7.14 -18.89 -5.54
CA SER A 91 -7.49 -19.29 -6.89
C SER A 91 -6.52 -20.34 -7.42
N PRO A 92 -6.99 -21.31 -8.23
CA PRO A 92 -6.09 -22.24 -8.90
C PRO A 92 -5.35 -21.64 -10.08
N TYR A 93 -5.65 -20.38 -10.46
CA TYR A 93 -5.01 -19.73 -11.59
C TYR A 93 -3.59 -19.30 -11.22
N LYS A 94 -2.71 -19.40 -12.21
CA LYS A 94 -1.36 -18.86 -12.06
C LYS A 94 -1.39 -17.34 -12.34
N TYR A 95 -0.88 -16.57 -11.39
CA TYR A 95 -0.79 -15.13 -11.53
C TYR A 95 0.64 -14.71 -11.83
N ASN A 96 0.78 -13.68 -12.64
CA ASN A 96 2.00 -12.89 -12.60
C ASN A 96 1.93 -12.06 -11.32
N MET A 97 2.86 -12.28 -10.40
CA MET A 97 2.81 -11.65 -9.07
C MET A 97 2.87 -10.13 -9.18
N PHE A 98 3.70 -9.59 -10.07
CA PHE A 98 3.79 -8.15 -10.25
C PHE A 98 2.47 -7.55 -10.75
N ASP A 99 1.84 -8.19 -11.75
CA ASP A 99 0.55 -7.71 -12.27
C ASP A 99 -0.54 -7.78 -11.22
N LEU A 100 -0.58 -8.86 -10.44
CA LEU A 100 -1.55 -9.02 -9.37
C LEU A 100 -1.39 -7.94 -8.31
N LEU A 101 -0.17 -7.70 -7.84
CA LEU A 101 0.11 -6.66 -6.85
C LEU A 101 -0.23 -5.27 -7.41
N THR A 102 0.04 -5.02 -8.69
CA THR A 102 -0.29 -3.74 -9.32
C THR A 102 -1.80 -3.51 -9.39
N GLU A 103 -2.60 -4.54 -9.66
CA GLU A 103 -4.06 -4.40 -9.63
C GLU A 103 -4.58 -4.12 -8.22
N ILE A 104 -4.03 -4.80 -7.21
CA ILE A 104 -4.38 -4.54 -5.81
C ILE A 104 -4.03 -3.10 -5.44
N GLU A 105 -2.83 -2.66 -5.78
CA GLU A 105 -2.40 -1.27 -5.54
C GLU A 105 -3.36 -0.28 -6.17
N THR A 106 -3.72 -0.49 -7.42
CA THR A 106 -4.63 0.39 -8.15
C THR A 106 -5.99 0.49 -7.47
N GLN A 107 -6.56 -0.62 -7.03
CA GLN A 107 -7.84 -0.61 -6.31
C GLN A 107 -7.73 0.14 -4.98
N ILE A 108 -6.65 -0.07 -4.24
CA ILE A 108 -6.41 0.66 -2.99
C ILE A 108 -6.35 2.17 -3.24
N ILE A 109 -5.60 2.58 -4.27
CA ILE A 109 -5.49 4.00 -4.63
C ILE A 109 -6.85 4.57 -5.00
N GLN A 110 -7.64 3.86 -5.79
CA GLN A 110 -8.99 4.31 -6.17
C GLN A 110 -9.89 4.48 -4.95
N ASP A 111 -9.88 3.52 -4.03
CA ASP A 111 -10.71 3.56 -2.84
C ASP A 111 -10.29 4.69 -1.90
N LEU A 112 -9.01 4.85 -1.67
CA LEU A 112 -8.50 5.93 -0.81
C LEU A 112 -8.73 7.31 -1.42
N ASP A 113 -8.62 7.44 -2.74
CA ASP A 113 -8.82 8.74 -3.40
C ASP A 113 -10.28 9.22 -3.31
N LYS A 114 -11.24 8.32 -3.15
CA LYS A 114 -12.64 8.69 -2.91
C LYS A 114 -12.82 9.39 -1.57
N ASP A 115 -12.19 8.85 -0.52
CA ASP A 115 -12.35 9.35 0.85
C ASP A 115 -11.34 10.44 1.19
N TYR A 116 -10.18 10.44 0.54
CA TYR A 116 -9.08 11.36 0.78
C TYR A 116 -8.62 11.99 -0.54
N PRO A 117 -9.46 12.81 -1.20
CA PRO A 117 -9.14 13.37 -2.53
C PRO A 117 -7.84 14.16 -2.51
N ASN A 118 -6.97 13.88 -3.49
CA ASN A 118 -5.72 14.60 -3.70
C ASN A 118 -4.65 14.40 -2.60
N GLU A 119 -4.84 13.46 -1.68
CA GLU A 119 -3.88 13.22 -0.61
C GLU A 119 -2.75 12.27 -1.03
N LEU A 120 -3.04 11.27 -1.85
CA LEU A 120 -2.04 10.31 -2.30
C LEU A 120 -1.13 10.91 -3.34
N ILE A 121 0.19 10.71 -3.16
CA ILE A 121 1.19 11.16 -4.13
C ILE A 121 1.05 10.41 -5.44
N ASN A 122 0.72 9.12 -5.39
CA ASN A 122 0.60 8.29 -6.60
C ASN A 122 -0.83 8.07 -7.08
N ARG A 123 -1.75 8.98 -6.78
CA ARG A 123 -3.16 8.86 -7.15
C ARG A 123 -3.41 8.76 -8.66
N GLN A 124 -2.49 9.25 -9.47
CA GLN A 124 -2.63 9.22 -10.93
C GLN A 124 -2.51 7.82 -11.51
N GLN A 125 -1.91 6.89 -10.80
CA GLN A 125 -1.75 5.51 -11.27
C GLN A 125 -3.09 4.78 -11.44
N LYS A 126 -4.14 5.25 -10.76
CA LYS A 126 -5.47 4.65 -10.83
C LYS A 126 -6.09 4.64 -12.22
N SER A 127 -5.64 5.55 -13.12
CA SER A 127 -6.24 5.72 -14.45
C SER A 127 -5.53 4.94 -15.55
N THR A 128 -4.39 4.29 -15.27
CA THR A 128 -3.53 3.70 -16.28
C THR A 128 -3.55 2.18 -16.30
N HIS A 129 -4.10 1.54 -15.27
CA HIS A 129 -4.07 0.09 -15.15
C HIS A 129 -5.41 -0.54 -15.54
N GLU A 130 -5.37 -1.58 -16.39
CA GLU A 130 -6.54 -2.35 -16.75
C GLU A 130 -6.82 -3.44 -15.70
N ASP A 131 -8.08 -3.67 -15.38
CA ASP A 131 -8.49 -4.72 -14.46
C ASP A 131 -8.45 -6.07 -15.19
N LYS A 132 -7.34 -6.78 -15.00
CA LYS A 132 -7.06 -8.05 -15.69
C LYS A 132 -7.63 -9.26 -14.96
N TYR A 133 -7.72 -9.20 -13.63
CA TYR A 133 -8.00 -10.39 -12.82
C TYR A 133 -9.36 -10.38 -12.12
N ASN A 134 -10.15 -9.33 -12.23
CA ASN A 134 -11.44 -9.21 -11.52
C ASN A 134 -11.28 -9.52 -10.03
N LEU A 135 -10.54 -8.71 -9.32
CA LEU A 135 -10.19 -8.98 -7.94
C LEU A 135 -11.31 -8.56 -6.97
N PHE A 136 -11.62 -9.44 -6.04
CA PHE A 136 -12.35 -9.11 -4.82
C PHE A 136 -11.36 -9.13 -3.66
N ILE A 137 -11.06 -7.97 -3.12
CA ILE A 137 -9.99 -7.81 -2.14
C ILE A 137 -10.60 -7.57 -0.76
N LYS A 138 -10.13 -8.35 0.22
CA LYS A 138 -10.48 -8.14 1.62
C LYS A 138 -9.23 -7.81 2.41
N HIS A 139 -9.27 -6.69 3.13
CA HIS A 139 -8.16 -6.21 3.96
C HIS A 139 -8.38 -6.57 5.42
N PHE A 140 -7.32 -7.03 6.08
CA PHE A 140 -7.32 -7.35 7.50
C PHE A 140 -6.29 -6.49 8.22
N ASN A 141 -6.67 -5.99 9.39
CA ASN A 141 -5.80 -5.21 10.28
C ASN A 141 -5.37 -3.85 9.71
N ASN A 142 -6.22 -3.25 8.89
CA ASN A 142 -5.97 -1.91 8.36
C ASN A 142 -7.25 -1.09 8.37
N THR A 143 -7.36 -0.17 9.33
CA THR A 143 -8.56 0.64 9.52
C THR A 143 -8.87 1.59 8.37
N TRP A 144 -7.89 1.93 7.54
CA TRP A 144 -8.11 2.76 6.37
C TRP A 144 -8.86 2.03 5.26
N LEU A 145 -8.77 0.69 5.21
CA LEU A 145 -9.18 -0.11 4.07
C LEU A 145 -10.25 -1.16 4.39
N GLU A 146 -10.60 -1.37 5.65
CA GLU A 146 -11.50 -2.45 6.07
C GLU A 146 -12.92 -2.32 5.52
N ASP A 147 -13.37 -1.12 5.18
CA ASP A 147 -14.71 -0.85 4.67
C ASP A 147 -14.85 -0.99 3.16
N TYR A 148 -13.82 -1.39 2.46
CA TYR A 148 -13.83 -1.54 1.00
C TYR A 148 -13.92 -2.98 0.53
#